data_77ae922db1b9e76294f545c3112e7761
#
_entry.id   77ae922db1b9e76294f545c3112e7761
#
_cell.length_a   1.000
_cell.length_b   1.000
_cell.length_c   1.000
_cell.angle_alpha   90.00
_cell.angle_beta   90.00
_cell.angle_gamma   90.00
#
_symmetry.space_group_name_H-M   'P 1'
#
loop_
_entity.id
_entity.type
_entity.pdbx_description
1 polymer ?
#
loop_
_entity_poly.entity_id
_entity_poly.type
_entity_poly.pdbx_seq_one_letter_code
_entity_poly.pdbx_strand_id
1 'polypeptide(L)'
;NRVERHQRVNFAGLRCGKIAAMKILISNDDGYLAPGINALAEQLATIADIIVVAPDSNRSGSSNSLTLDRPLRMQRAANGFYSINGTPSDCVHIALTGMLGERPDLVVSGINQGQNMGDDMLYSGTVAAATEGYLFGIPAIAFSQVNHGWAELDSAARLAKDIVLRKLDALHQPF
;
A
#
# COMPACT_ATOMS: atom_id res chain seq x y z
N ASN A 1 -29.30 -25.33 21.53
CA ASN A 1 -28.60 -24.05 21.77
C ASN A 1 -27.13 -24.32 22.02
N ARG A 2 -26.33 -24.37 20.96
CA ARG A 2 -24.87 -24.32 21.03
C ARG A 2 -24.45 -22.97 20.47
N VAL A 3 -24.04 -22.05 21.33
CA VAL A 3 -23.39 -20.80 20.99
C VAL A 3 -21.94 -21.14 20.64
N GLU A 4 -21.58 -21.00 19.37
CA GLU A 4 -20.19 -21.10 18.93
C GLU A 4 -19.37 -19.97 19.54
N ARG A 5 -18.43 -20.35 20.41
CA ARG A 5 -17.42 -19.44 20.94
C ARG A 5 -16.41 -19.16 19.84
N HIS A 6 -16.43 -17.95 19.32
CA HIS A 6 -15.31 -17.44 18.55
C HIS A 6 -14.08 -17.42 19.44
N GLN A 7 -13.09 -18.23 19.11
CA GLN A 7 -11.77 -18.18 19.74
C GLN A 7 -11.15 -16.82 19.40
N ARG A 8 -11.12 -15.94 20.39
CA ARG A 8 -10.23 -14.78 20.36
C ARG A 8 -8.79 -15.31 20.42
N VAL A 9 -8.02 -15.11 19.38
CA VAL A 9 -6.59 -15.35 19.41
C VAL A 9 -6.00 -14.39 20.44
N ASN A 10 -5.46 -14.96 21.51
CA ASN A 10 -4.96 -14.23 22.65
C ASN A 10 -3.49 -13.86 22.37
N PHE A 11 -3.22 -12.60 22.01
CA PHE A 11 -1.86 -12.06 21.76
C PHE A 11 -1.04 -11.82 23.05
N ALA A 12 -1.40 -12.39 24.18
CA ALA A 12 -0.77 -12.16 25.49
C ALA A 12 0.55 -12.92 25.70
N GLY A 13 1.29 -13.28 24.63
CA GLY A 13 2.56 -14.00 24.73
C GLY A 13 3.77 -13.29 24.12
N LEU A 14 3.64 -12.12 23.54
CA LEU A 14 4.76 -11.37 22.96
C LEU A 14 5.44 -10.53 24.07
N ARG A 15 6.69 -10.87 24.36
CA ARG A 15 7.56 -10.18 25.33
C ARG A 15 7.59 -8.69 25.02
N CYS A 16 7.41 -7.89 26.05
CA CYS A 16 7.55 -6.43 26.07
C CYS A 16 9.03 -6.03 25.82
N GLY A 17 9.49 -6.14 24.58
CA GLY A 17 10.59 -5.37 24.01
C GLY A 17 9.95 -4.44 23.00
N LYS A 18 10.32 -3.16 22.95
CA LYS A 18 9.81 -2.19 21.99
C LYS A 18 9.73 -2.86 20.61
N ILE A 19 8.55 -3.32 20.21
CA ILE A 19 8.24 -3.62 18.83
C ILE A 19 8.28 -2.25 18.17
N ALA A 20 9.33 -1.96 17.39
CA ALA A 20 9.34 -0.79 16.53
C ALA A 20 8.04 -0.85 15.74
N ALA A 21 7.20 0.17 15.84
CA ALA A 21 5.92 0.18 15.15
C ALA A 21 6.23 -0.04 13.66
N MET A 22 5.65 -1.12 13.10
CA MET A 22 5.84 -1.49 11.71
C MET A 22 5.41 -0.35 10.80
N LYS A 23 6.23 -0.03 9.79
CA LYS A 23 5.99 1.07 8.85
C LYS A 23 5.57 0.52 7.50
N ILE A 24 4.46 0.99 6.98
CA ILE A 24 3.96 0.63 5.64
C ILE A 24 3.90 1.88 4.77
N LEU A 25 4.58 1.83 3.61
CA LEU A 25 4.43 2.83 2.56
C LEU A 25 3.28 2.40 1.64
N ILE A 26 2.31 3.30 1.45
CA ILE A 26 1.14 3.06 0.59
C ILE A 26 1.19 3.99 -0.61
N SER A 27 0.93 3.44 -1.81
CA SER A 27 0.78 4.20 -3.06
C SER A 27 -0.36 3.64 -3.90
N ASN A 28 -0.65 4.25 -5.05
CA ASN A 28 -1.61 3.80 -6.07
C ASN A 28 -1.35 4.51 -7.39
N ASP A 29 -2.19 4.27 -8.40
CA ASP A 29 -2.22 5.03 -9.67
C ASP A 29 -3.50 5.85 -9.87
N ASP A 30 -4.54 5.61 -9.07
CA ASP A 30 -5.80 6.37 -9.13
C ASP A 30 -5.67 7.79 -8.52
N GLY A 31 -4.59 8.05 -7.78
CA GLY A 31 -4.33 9.32 -7.11
C GLY A 31 -4.65 9.30 -5.60
N TYR A 32 -4.06 10.25 -4.86
CA TYR A 32 -4.09 10.27 -3.38
C TYR A 32 -5.49 10.50 -2.77
N LEU A 33 -6.45 11.02 -3.54
CA LEU A 33 -7.84 11.21 -3.10
C LEU A 33 -8.76 10.04 -3.47
N ALA A 34 -8.28 9.05 -4.22
CA ALA A 34 -9.10 7.94 -4.66
C ALA A 34 -9.69 7.15 -3.49
N PRO A 35 -10.95 6.66 -3.59
CA PRO A 35 -11.56 5.88 -2.52
C PRO A 35 -10.73 4.64 -2.13
N GLY A 36 -10.10 3.97 -3.10
CA GLY A 36 -9.33 2.75 -2.88
C GLY A 36 -8.16 2.93 -1.93
N ILE A 37 -7.34 3.97 -2.13
CA ILE A 37 -6.19 4.23 -1.27
C ILE A 37 -6.62 4.72 0.13
N ASN A 38 -7.71 5.48 0.23
CA ASN A 38 -8.23 5.94 1.50
C ASN A 38 -8.72 4.77 2.35
N ALA A 39 -9.55 3.87 1.79
CA ALA A 39 -10.03 2.69 2.49
C ALA A 39 -8.89 1.74 2.90
N LEU A 40 -7.89 1.56 2.04
CA LEU A 40 -6.70 0.77 2.34
C LEU A 40 -5.91 1.39 3.50
N ALA A 41 -5.67 2.69 3.45
CA ALA A 41 -4.95 3.42 4.49
C ALA A 41 -5.67 3.35 5.85
N GLU A 42 -6.99 3.54 5.89
CA GLU A 42 -7.79 3.41 7.11
C GLU A 42 -7.67 2.03 7.73
N GLN A 43 -7.76 0.96 6.93
CA GLN A 43 -7.63 -0.40 7.44
C GLN A 43 -6.22 -0.73 7.92
N LEU A 44 -5.18 -0.33 7.18
CA LEU A 44 -3.79 -0.62 7.55
C LEU A 44 -3.30 0.22 8.73
N ALA A 45 -3.82 1.43 8.93
CA ALA A 45 -3.52 2.26 10.10
C ALA A 45 -3.92 1.61 11.43
N THR A 46 -4.81 0.61 11.41
CA THR A 46 -5.19 -0.16 12.60
C THR A 46 -4.12 -1.17 13.06
N ILE A 47 -3.12 -1.44 12.23
CA ILE A 47 -2.11 -2.48 12.47
C ILE A 47 -0.66 -2.01 12.31
N ALA A 48 -0.43 -0.83 11.72
CA ALA A 48 0.89 -0.30 11.43
C ALA A 48 0.91 1.23 11.38
N ASP A 49 2.11 1.82 11.48
CA ASP A 49 2.33 3.21 11.10
C ASP A 49 2.33 3.31 9.57
N ILE A 50 1.45 4.13 9.02
CA ILE A 50 1.30 4.27 7.58
C ILE A 50 1.83 5.61 7.08
N ILE A 51 2.43 5.56 5.91
CA ILE A 51 2.81 6.75 5.13
C ILE A 51 2.22 6.57 3.74
N VAL A 52 1.41 7.54 3.30
CA VAL A 52 0.80 7.53 1.97
C VAL A 52 1.52 8.52 1.09
N VAL A 53 2.07 8.03 -0.03
CA VAL A 53 2.69 8.85 -1.08
C VAL A 53 2.15 8.38 -2.43
N ALA A 54 1.34 9.20 -3.07
CA ALA A 54 0.60 8.81 -4.27
C ALA A 54 0.57 9.95 -5.30
N PRO A 55 0.23 9.68 -6.57
CA PRO A 55 0.09 10.70 -7.58
C PRO A 55 -0.97 11.76 -7.20
N ASP A 56 -0.76 12.99 -7.66
CA ASP A 56 -1.69 14.11 -7.49
C ASP A 56 -3.01 13.93 -8.26
N SER A 57 -3.01 13.07 -9.25
CA SER A 57 -4.15 12.76 -10.13
C SER A 57 -4.04 11.33 -10.64
N ASN A 58 -5.09 10.83 -11.29
CA ASN A 58 -5.10 9.51 -11.91
C ASN A 58 -3.98 9.37 -12.96
N ARG A 59 -3.19 8.29 -12.86
CA ARG A 59 -2.06 7.93 -13.71
C ARG A 59 -2.21 6.52 -14.30
N SER A 60 -3.43 6.07 -14.54
CA SER A 60 -3.69 4.75 -15.14
C SER A 60 -2.91 4.58 -16.45
N GLY A 61 -2.32 3.40 -16.63
CA GLY A 61 -1.53 3.08 -17.82
C GLY A 61 -0.13 3.70 -17.84
N SER A 62 0.37 4.21 -16.72
CA SER A 62 1.73 4.81 -16.65
C SER A 62 2.88 3.79 -16.69
N SER A 63 2.58 2.49 -16.58
CA SER A 63 3.61 1.43 -16.51
C SER A 63 4.66 1.69 -15.41
N ASN A 64 5.79 1.00 -15.49
CA ASN A 64 6.96 1.23 -14.61
C ASN A 64 7.81 2.42 -15.09
N SER A 65 7.19 3.57 -15.37
CA SER A 65 7.91 4.74 -15.87
C SER A 65 8.32 5.69 -14.75
N LEU A 66 9.52 6.26 -14.89
CA LEU A 66 9.99 7.38 -14.05
C LEU A 66 9.93 8.68 -14.86
N THR A 67 9.59 9.78 -14.21
CA THR A 67 9.58 11.11 -14.79
C THR A 67 10.99 11.71 -14.74
N LEU A 68 11.66 11.79 -15.90
CA LEU A 68 13.03 12.29 -16.00
C LEU A 68 13.13 13.64 -16.75
N ASP A 69 12.03 14.13 -17.30
CA ASP A 69 11.96 15.30 -18.18
C ASP A 69 11.58 16.61 -17.48
N ARG A 70 11.15 16.54 -16.23
CA ARG A 70 10.70 17.70 -15.46
C ARG A 70 10.90 17.51 -13.96
N PRO A 71 10.98 18.61 -13.18
CA PRO A 71 11.00 18.54 -11.73
C PRO A 71 9.71 17.97 -11.16
N LEU A 72 9.84 17.06 -10.20
CA LEU A 72 8.73 16.56 -9.41
C LEU A 72 8.48 17.47 -8.22
N ARG A 73 7.21 17.65 -7.88
CA ARG A 73 6.75 18.45 -6.74
C ARG A 73 5.98 17.58 -5.78
N MET A 74 6.40 17.59 -4.53
CA MET A 74 5.70 16.90 -3.45
C MET A 74 4.93 17.91 -2.61
N GLN A 75 3.70 17.58 -2.25
CA GLN A 75 2.85 18.37 -1.38
C GLN A 75 2.24 17.50 -0.30
N ARG A 76 2.09 18.03 0.89
CA ARG A 76 1.36 17.37 1.96
C ARG A 76 -0.09 17.86 1.96
N ALA A 77 -1.03 16.95 1.78
CA ALA A 77 -2.45 17.23 1.78
C ALA A 77 -3.03 17.40 3.19
N ALA A 78 -4.23 17.96 3.30
CA ALA A 78 -4.90 18.19 4.58
C ALA A 78 -5.20 16.88 5.34
N ASN A 79 -5.40 15.76 4.65
CA ASN A 79 -5.57 14.44 5.24
C ASN A 79 -4.25 13.79 5.72
N GLY A 80 -3.12 14.50 5.58
CA GLY A 80 -1.81 14.04 5.98
C GLY A 80 -1.06 13.23 4.92
N PHE A 81 -1.69 12.88 3.80
CA PHE A 81 -1.08 12.17 2.68
C PHE A 81 -0.13 13.09 1.91
N TYR A 82 0.82 12.50 1.21
CA TYR A 82 1.71 13.21 0.30
C TYR A 82 1.29 12.93 -1.13
N SER A 83 1.19 14.00 -1.93
CA SER A 83 0.92 13.90 -3.36
C SER A 83 2.13 14.34 -4.18
N ILE A 84 2.38 13.66 -5.30
CA ILE A 84 3.45 13.96 -6.23
C ILE A 84 2.88 14.10 -7.65
N ASN A 85 3.34 15.10 -8.42
CA ASN A 85 2.94 15.31 -9.81
C ASN A 85 3.67 14.35 -10.78
N GLY A 86 3.85 13.10 -10.36
CA GLY A 86 4.57 12.06 -11.05
C GLY A 86 3.77 10.77 -11.23
N THR A 87 4.45 9.72 -11.64
CA THR A 87 3.92 8.36 -11.76
C THR A 87 3.84 7.67 -10.40
N PRO A 88 3.16 6.52 -10.28
CA PRO A 88 3.22 5.68 -9.07
C PRO A 88 4.64 5.24 -8.71
N SER A 89 5.47 4.90 -9.70
CA SER A 89 6.89 4.60 -9.48
C SER A 89 7.65 5.78 -8.91
N ASP A 90 7.43 7.01 -9.44
CA ASP A 90 8.04 8.23 -8.89
C ASP A 90 7.68 8.43 -7.42
N CYS A 91 6.42 8.18 -7.05
CA CYS A 91 5.94 8.34 -5.68
C CYS A 91 6.69 7.43 -4.71
N VAL A 92 6.83 6.15 -5.05
CA VAL A 92 7.56 5.19 -4.23
C VAL A 92 9.06 5.50 -4.24
N HIS A 93 9.64 5.80 -5.41
CA HIS A 93 11.04 6.15 -5.56
C HIS A 93 11.44 7.33 -4.67
N ILE A 94 10.72 8.45 -4.76
CA ILE A 94 11.00 9.65 -3.96
C ILE A 94 10.80 9.37 -2.47
N ALA A 95 9.75 8.62 -2.11
CA ALA A 95 9.53 8.24 -0.73
C ALA A 95 10.75 7.50 -0.15
N LEU A 96 11.28 6.53 -0.89
CA LEU A 96 12.37 5.67 -0.43
C LEU A 96 13.76 6.32 -0.49
N THR A 97 13.99 7.24 -1.43
CA THR A 97 15.31 7.84 -1.66
C THR A 97 15.51 9.22 -1.03
N GLY A 98 14.44 9.96 -0.79
CA GLY A 98 14.56 11.36 -0.40
C GLY A 98 13.65 11.83 0.73
N MET A 99 12.58 11.10 1.06
CA MET A 99 11.58 11.56 2.02
C MET A 99 11.65 10.82 3.35
N LEU A 100 11.79 9.49 3.31
CA LEU A 100 11.76 8.66 4.51
C LEU A 100 13.16 8.57 5.11
N GLY A 101 13.30 8.88 6.41
CA GLY A 101 14.57 8.69 7.14
C GLY A 101 14.88 7.23 7.45
N GLU A 102 13.86 6.36 7.41
CA GLU A 102 13.96 4.93 7.68
C GLU A 102 13.18 4.16 6.62
N ARG A 103 13.67 2.97 6.27
CA ARG A 103 12.98 2.10 5.30
C ARG A 103 11.66 1.59 5.88
N PRO A 104 10.57 1.55 5.10
CA PRO A 104 9.35 0.84 5.49
C PRO A 104 9.59 -0.68 5.46
N ASP A 105 8.82 -1.40 6.26
CA ASP A 105 8.84 -2.86 6.31
C ASP A 105 8.09 -3.50 5.13
N LEU A 106 7.15 -2.73 4.54
CA LEU A 106 6.31 -3.19 3.44
C LEU A 106 5.91 -2.00 2.55
N VAL A 107 5.85 -2.24 1.25
CA VAL A 107 5.18 -1.35 0.28
C VAL A 107 3.85 -1.98 -0.11
N VAL A 108 2.77 -1.22 -0.03
CA VAL A 108 1.44 -1.67 -0.45
C VAL A 108 0.90 -0.70 -1.49
N SER A 109 0.42 -1.22 -2.61
CA SER A 109 -0.17 -0.41 -3.68
C SER A 109 -1.64 -0.76 -3.92
N GLY A 110 -2.48 0.24 -4.07
CA GLY A 110 -3.90 0.07 -4.37
C GLY A 110 -4.82 0.79 -3.36
N ILE A 111 -6.10 0.39 -3.26
CA ILE A 111 -6.76 -0.68 -4.03
C ILE A 111 -7.16 -0.11 -5.38
N ASN A 112 -6.73 -0.77 -6.46
CA ASN A 112 -7.07 -0.34 -7.81
C ASN A 112 -8.53 -0.64 -8.15
N GLN A 113 -9.17 0.26 -8.88
CA GLN A 113 -10.48 0.03 -9.46
C GLN A 113 -10.35 -0.68 -10.81
N GLY A 114 -10.63 -1.96 -10.83
CA GLY A 114 -10.44 -2.84 -11.98
C GLY A 114 -9.28 -3.81 -11.79
N GLN A 115 -9.34 -4.89 -12.52
CA GLN A 115 -8.35 -5.97 -12.44
C GLN A 115 -7.02 -5.59 -13.09
N ASN A 116 -5.94 -6.16 -12.56
CA ASN A 116 -4.62 -6.18 -13.18
C ASN A 116 -4.19 -7.64 -13.32
N MET A 117 -4.49 -8.28 -14.46
CA MET A 117 -4.28 -9.71 -14.68
C MET A 117 -3.56 -9.98 -16.01
N GLY A 118 -2.76 -11.04 -16.03
CA GLY A 118 -2.03 -11.41 -17.24
C GLY A 118 -1.07 -10.32 -17.69
N ASP A 119 -1.08 -10.01 -18.97
CA ASP A 119 -0.17 -9.02 -19.59
C ASP A 119 -0.49 -7.58 -19.14
N ASP A 120 -1.71 -7.30 -18.68
CA ASP A 120 -2.09 -5.98 -18.17
C ASP A 120 -1.24 -5.52 -16.99
N MET A 121 -0.68 -6.46 -16.23
CA MET A 121 0.22 -6.14 -15.11
C MET A 121 1.46 -5.34 -15.55
N LEU A 122 1.92 -5.52 -16.79
CA LEU A 122 3.08 -4.79 -17.33
C LEU A 122 2.82 -3.29 -17.52
N TYR A 123 1.55 -2.93 -17.72
CA TYR A 123 1.13 -1.55 -17.97
C TYR A 123 0.49 -0.89 -16.74
N SER A 124 0.27 -1.67 -15.67
CA SER A 124 -0.40 -1.21 -14.46
C SER A 124 0.49 -0.30 -13.62
N GLY A 125 0.01 0.90 -13.33
CA GLY A 125 0.65 1.80 -12.37
C GLY A 125 0.57 1.28 -10.93
N THR A 126 -0.52 0.56 -10.57
CA THR A 126 -0.66 -0.08 -9.26
C THR A 126 0.43 -1.14 -9.05
N VAL A 127 0.66 -2.00 -10.07
CA VAL A 127 1.72 -3.01 -10.01
C VAL A 127 3.09 -2.34 -10.02
N ALA A 128 3.26 -1.27 -10.80
CA ALA A 128 4.51 -0.52 -10.90
C ALA A 128 4.98 0.05 -9.55
N ALA A 129 4.07 0.62 -8.75
CA ALA A 129 4.41 1.11 -7.42
C ALA A 129 4.93 -0.01 -6.49
N ALA A 130 4.30 -1.19 -6.54
CA ALA A 130 4.77 -2.34 -5.78
C ALA A 130 6.12 -2.87 -6.30
N THR A 131 6.29 -2.90 -7.64
CA THR A 131 7.54 -3.29 -8.29
C THR A 131 8.69 -2.37 -7.89
N GLU A 132 8.46 -1.06 -7.82
CA GLU A 132 9.46 -0.10 -7.37
C GLU A 132 9.92 -0.40 -5.94
N GLY A 133 8.98 -0.66 -5.02
CA GLY A 133 9.31 -1.10 -3.65
C GLY A 133 10.18 -2.36 -3.63
N TYR A 134 9.83 -3.34 -4.46
CA TYR A 134 10.59 -4.59 -4.59
C TYR A 134 12.02 -4.36 -5.12
N LEU A 135 12.20 -3.45 -6.08
CA LEU A 135 13.54 -3.11 -6.62
C LEU A 135 14.46 -2.51 -5.53
N PHE A 136 13.89 -1.84 -4.55
CA PHE A 136 14.63 -1.39 -3.35
C PHE A 136 14.81 -2.49 -2.30
N GLY A 137 14.43 -3.74 -2.59
CA GLY A 137 14.55 -4.88 -1.67
C GLY A 137 13.56 -4.83 -0.50
N ILE A 138 12.41 -4.16 -0.67
CA ILE A 138 11.34 -4.11 0.31
C ILE A 138 10.23 -5.05 -0.15
N PRO A 139 9.69 -5.93 0.71
CA PRO A 139 8.51 -6.71 0.37
C PRO A 139 7.39 -5.80 -0.13
N ALA A 140 6.68 -6.21 -1.18
CA ALA A 140 5.63 -5.38 -1.76
C ALA A 140 4.40 -6.19 -2.16
N ILE A 141 3.21 -5.59 -2.07
CA ILE A 141 1.93 -6.18 -2.46
C ILE A 141 1.12 -5.14 -3.23
N ALA A 142 0.54 -5.54 -4.36
CA ALA A 142 -0.44 -4.76 -5.09
C ALA A 142 -1.84 -5.37 -4.94
N PHE A 143 -2.85 -4.53 -4.69
CA PHE A 143 -4.24 -4.92 -4.56
C PHE A 143 -5.08 -4.30 -5.66
N SER A 144 -5.88 -5.13 -6.32
CA SER A 144 -6.84 -4.73 -7.35
C SER A 144 -8.16 -5.44 -7.14
N GLN A 145 -9.26 -4.73 -7.23
CA GLN A 145 -10.58 -5.38 -7.25
C GLN A 145 -10.98 -5.68 -8.70
N VAL A 146 -11.71 -6.77 -8.92
CA VAL A 146 -12.09 -7.22 -10.26
C VAL A 146 -13.11 -6.27 -10.90
N ASN A 147 -14.13 -5.88 -10.13
CA ASN A 147 -15.22 -5.07 -10.63
C ASN A 147 -14.90 -3.57 -10.59
N HIS A 148 -15.37 -2.84 -11.58
CA HIS A 148 -15.41 -1.39 -11.51
C HIS A 148 -16.48 -0.92 -10.52
N GLY A 149 -16.23 0.22 -9.88
CA GLY A 149 -17.07 0.76 -8.80
C GLY A 149 -16.55 0.39 -7.42
N TRP A 150 -17.15 1.00 -6.40
CA TRP A 150 -16.66 0.91 -5.03
C TRP A 150 -17.63 0.21 -4.07
N ALA A 151 -18.62 -0.54 -4.62
CA ALA A 151 -19.66 -1.19 -3.80
C ALA A 151 -19.09 -2.14 -2.74
N GLU A 152 -18.00 -2.88 -3.05
CA GLU A 152 -17.37 -3.86 -2.18
C GLU A 152 -16.04 -3.38 -1.58
N LEU A 153 -15.78 -2.08 -1.62
CA LEU A 153 -14.47 -1.52 -1.23
C LEU A 153 -14.11 -1.82 0.21
N ASP A 154 -15.06 -1.72 1.14
CA ASP A 154 -14.81 -2.01 2.56
C ASP A 154 -14.42 -3.48 2.79
N SER A 155 -15.04 -4.38 2.04
CA SER A 155 -14.72 -5.82 2.10
C SER A 155 -13.34 -6.09 1.51
N ALA A 156 -13.01 -5.44 0.38
CA ALA A 156 -11.71 -5.53 -0.24
C ALA A 156 -10.60 -4.98 0.66
N ALA A 157 -10.83 -3.85 1.33
CA ALA A 157 -9.86 -3.24 2.24
C ALA A 157 -9.63 -4.10 3.50
N ARG A 158 -10.68 -4.72 4.06
CA ARG A 158 -10.54 -5.68 5.16
C ARG A 158 -9.74 -6.92 4.74
N LEU A 159 -10.04 -7.47 3.56
CA LEU A 159 -9.29 -8.61 3.03
C LEU A 159 -7.82 -8.25 2.78
N ALA A 160 -7.55 -7.06 2.23
CA ALA A 160 -6.19 -6.58 2.03
C ALA A 160 -5.43 -6.51 3.37
N LYS A 161 -6.05 -5.99 4.44
CA LYS A 161 -5.47 -6.00 5.78
C LYS A 161 -5.14 -7.40 6.26
N ASP A 162 -6.05 -8.37 6.12
CA ASP A 162 -5.83 -9.75 6.55
C ASP A 162 -4.67 -10.42 5.78
N ILE A 163 -4.52 -10.13 4.48
CA ILE A 163 -3.40 -10.60 3.66
C ILE A 163 -2.09 -9.96 4.14
N VAL A 164 -2.10 -8.65 4.41
CA VAL A 164 -0.93 -7.94 4.94
C VAL A 164 -0.50 -8.54 6.28
N LEU A 165 -1.41 -8.76 7.21
CA LEU A 165 -1.10 -9.39 8.51
C LEU A 165 -0.43 -10.74 8.34
N ARG A 166 -0.95 -11.61 7.49
CA ARG A 166 -0.35 -12.93 7.21
C ARG A 166 1.06 -12.82 6.61
N LYS A 167 1.27 -11.83 5.72
CA LYS A 167 2.59 -11.59 5.14
C LYS A 167 3.59 -11.13 6.20
N LEU A 168 3.17 -10.26 7.08
CA LEU A 168 3.99 -9.72 8.15
C LEU A 168 4.38 -10.82 9.16
N ASP A 169 3.44 -11.68 9.54
CA ASP A 169 3.70 -12.84 10.39
C ASP A 169 4.75 -13.77 9.76
N ALA A 170 4.68 -13.97 8.44
CA ALA A 170 5.65 -14.78 7.71
C ALA A 170 7.06 -14.16 7.65
N LEU A 171 7.18 -12.83 7.64
CA LEU A 171 8.48 -12.13 7.66
C LEU A 171 9.19 -12.19 9.02
N HIS A 172 8.45 -12.44 10.09
CA HIS A 172 8.97 -12.51 11.46
C HIS A 172 9.17 -13.94 11.98
N GLN A 173 8.86 -14.97 11.17
CA GLN A 173 9.17 -16.35 11.54
C GLN A 173 10.66 -16.61 11.31
N PRO A 174 11.41 -17.12 12.31
CA PRO A 174 12.79 -17.57 12.10
C PRO A 174 12.76 -18.76 11.14
N PHE A 175 13.71 -18.80 10.21
CA PHE A 175 13.99 -19.94 9.33
C PHE A 175 14.50 -21.13 10.14
#